data_92b01d0332032d1744ba9e135f5799f8
#
_entry.id   92b01d0332032d1744ba9e135f5799f8
#
_cell.length_a   1.000
_cell.length_b   1.000
_cell.length_c   1.000
_cell.angle_alpha   90.00
_cell.angle_beta   90.00
_cell.angle_gamma   90.00
#
_symmetry.space_group_name_H-M   'P 1'
#
loop_
_entity.id
_entity.type
_entity.pdbx_description
1 polymer ?
#
loop_
_entity_poly.entity_id
_entity_poly.type
_entity_poly.pdbx_seq_one_letter_code
_entity_poly.pdbx_strand_id
1 'polypeptide(L)'
;MNGTGHPANVTGRVELEDTGTELVARDGATELMRYVYRPESSVYEGPKPYAHPLRTLAGDVVSAYRPNDHRWHKGLQMTASHLSGQNFWGGASYVRELGGYTDLPNVGAMRHEEFTGPGRERLSWHTQGGEHWVDEVREMAVDVEDDHWTLGLSTSMTNVRGEPLLFGSPTTHGRPMAGYSGLFWRGPRSFTGGLVIAEGGQGGPEMMGRTASWLAYVGEHDEVDRSSTLLFVAAPGTTWFVRTTPFAAVNPSLAFRQEVELPPGATWSHRYRVVVADGAWDRDRIEDHVRSHPLDDGAAPGEGRS
;
A
#
# COMPACT_ATOMS: atom_id res chain seq x y z
N MET A 1 -1.63 36.23 -2.95
CA MET A 1 -2.15 35.62 -4.20
C MET A 1 -2.71 34.29 -3.77
N ASN A 2 -4.04 34.17 -3.86
CA ASN A 2 -4.79 33.06 -3.33
C ASN A 2 -4.64 31.86 -4.25
N GLY A 3 -3.95 30.81 -3.78
CA GLY A 3 -3.95 29.51 -4.43
C GLY A 3 -5.28 28.83 -4.17
N THR A 4 -6.15 28.79 -5.17
CA THR A 4 -7.38 28.00 -5.12
C THR A 4 -7.03 26.53 -5.22
N GLY A 5 -6.98 25.85 -4.08
CA GLY A 5 -6.93 24.39 -4.03
C GLY A 5 -8.15 23.82 -4.75
N HIS A 6 -7.93 22.90 -5.68
CA HIS A 6 -9.01 22.15 -6.30
C HIS A 6 -9.42 21.04 -5.32
N PRO A 7 -10.70 20.97 -4.93
CA PRO A 7 -11.16 19.88 -4.06
C PRO A 7 -11.08 18.54 -4.78
N ALA A 8 -10.67 17.52 -4.05
CA ALA A 8 -10.68 16.13 -4.50
C ALA A 8 -12.10 15.64 -4.84
N ASN A 9 -12.19 14.56 -5.61
CA ASN A 9 -13.46 13.89 -5.89
C ASN A 9 -13.97 13.28 -4.56
N VAL A 10 -14.95 13.96 -3.96
CA VAL A 10 -15.52 13.59 -2.66
C VAL A 10 -16.99 13.25 -2.88
N THR A 11 -17.36 12.03 -2.57
CA THR A 11 -18.79 11.69 -2.41
C THR A 11 -19.22 12.20 -1.04
N GLY A 12 -19.87 13.32 -1.03
CA GLY A 12 -20.77 13.94 -0.06
C GLY A 12 -20.38 14.10 1.42
N ARG A 13 -19.48 13.29 2.02
CA ARG A 13 -19.26 13.26 3.47
C ARG A 13 -17.80 13.48 3.88
N VAL A 14 -16.84 13.19 3.01
CA VAL A 14 -15.40 13.31 3.29
C VAL A 14 -14.88 14.68 2.95
N GLU A 15 -14.20 15.33 3.87
CA GLU A 15 -13.44 16.55 3.62
C GLU A 15 -11.97 16.20 3.39
N LEU A 16 -11.37 16.77 2.32
CA LEU A 16 -9.94 16.64 2.04
C LEU A 16 -9.25 17.99 2.18
N GLU A 17 -8.26 18.02 3.05
CA GLU A 17 -7.42 19.20 3.31
C GLU A 17 -5.99 18.92 2.79
N ASP A 18 -5.47 19.81 1.93
CA ASP A 18 -4.06 19.80 1.52
C ASP A 18 -3.27 20.83 2.34
N THR A 19 -2.31 20.37 3.12
CA THR A 19 -1.46 21.22 3.98
C THR A 19 -0.17 21.70 3.28
N GLY A 20 0.06 21.28 2.02
CA GLY A 20 1.29 21.52 1.26
C GLY A 20 2.34 20.41 1.38
N THR A 21 2.17 19.47 2.33
CA THR A 21 3.01 18.29 2.52
C THR A 21 2.20 17.01 2.75
N GLU A 22 0.92 17.14 3.07
CA GLU A 22 0.02 16.07 3.45
C GLU A 22 -1.39 16.33 2.92
N LEU A 23 -2.10 15.26 2.52
CA LEU A 23 -3.55 15.26 2.34
C LEU A 23 -4.20 14.61 3.56
N VAL A 24 -5.14 15.30 4.20
CA VAL A 24 -5.87 14.80 5.36
C VAL A 24 -7.33 14.58 4.97
N ALA A 25 -7.78 13.32 5.06
CA ALA A 25 -9.18 12.96 4.86
C ALA A 25 -9.92 12.91 6.21
N ARG A 26 -11.09 13.56 6.30
CA ARG A 26 -11.90 13.64 7.51
C ARG A 26 -13.36 13.28 7.24
N ASP A 27 -14.00 12.64 8.21
CA ASP A 27 -15.45 12.57 8.34
C ASP A 27 -15.85 13.35 9.61
N GLY A 28 -16.38 14.54 9.44
CA GLY A 28 -16.65 15.45 10.55
C GLY A 28 -15.38 15.74 11.37
N ALA A 29 -15.41 15.40 12.66
CA ALA A 29 -14.27 15.61 13.57
C ALA A 29 -13.21 14.50 13.49
N THR A 30 -13.51 13.36 12.86
CA THR A 30 -12.61 12.20 12.81
C THR A 30 -11.65 12.32 11.63
N GLU A 31 -10.34 12.33 11.90
CA GLU A 31 -9.32 12.14 10.87
C GLU A 31 -9.26 10.66 10.51
N LEU A 32 -9.64 10.31 9.27
CA LEU A 32 -9.64 8.94 8.76
C LEU A 32 -8.27 8.52 8.26
N MET A 33 -7.64 9.43 7.51
CA MET A 33 -6.36 9.18 6.86
C MET A 33 -5.55 10.47 6.73
N ARG A 34 -4.24 10.33 6.95
CA ARG A 34 -3.26 11.36 6.60
C ARG A 34 -2.27 10.76 5.60
N TYR A 35 -2.30 11.26 4.39
CA TYR A 35 -1.38 10.87 3.34
C TYR A 35 -0.24 11.89 3.22
N VAL A 36 0.94 11.50 3.70
CA VAL A 36 2.15 12.32 3.68
C VAL A 36 2.84 12.11 2.33
N TYR A 37 2.69 13.07 1.43
CA TYR A 37 3.25 12.98 0.08
C TYR A 37 4.65 13.59 -0.04
N ARG A 38 5.07 14.45 0.91
CA ARG A 38 6.44 14.98 1.02
C ARG A 38 7.06 14.62 2.36
N PRO A 39 7.42 13.34 2.57
CA PRO A 39 7.95 12.90 3.85
C PRO A 39 9.39 13.38 4.06
N GLU A 40 9.68 13.85 5.26
CA GLU A 40 11.04 14.01 5.74
C GLU A 40 11.54 12.66 6.28
N SER A 41 12.42 11.99 5.55
CA SER A 41 12.94 10.67 5.91
C SER A 41 14.41 10.56 5.56
N SER A 42 15.17 9.80 6.34
CA SER A 42 16.54 9.44 5.98
C SER A 42 16.56 8.56 4.72
N VAL A 43 17.66 8.58 3.98
CA VAL A 43 17.85 7.69 2.81
C VAL A 43 17.62 6.23 3.18
N TYR A 44 18.13 5.79 4.34
CA TYR A 44 17.96 4.42 4.82
C TYR A 44 16.49 3.99 4.96
N GLU A 45 15.59 4.91 5.25
CA GLU A 45 14.15 4.62 5.35
C GLU A 45 13.44 4.54 3.98
N GLY A 46 14.16 4.80 2.87
CA GLY A 46 13.61 4.83 1.54
C GLY A 46 12.48 5.85 1.42
N PRO A 47 12.82 7.16 1.26
CA PRO A 47 11.81 8.22 1.21
C PRO A 47 10.74 7.92 0.16
N LYS A 48 9.49 7.88 0.57
CA LYS A 48 8.32 7.64 -0.28
C LYS A 48 7.05 8.09 0.38
N PRO A 49 6.01 8.48 -0.37
CA PRO A 49 4.70 8.80 0.20
C PRO A 49 4.10 7.61 0.97
N TYR A 50 3.35 7.92 2.03
CA TYR A 50 2.68 6.93 2.87
C TYR A 50 1.41 7.50 3.51
N ALA A 51 0.48 6.64 3.89
CA ALA A 51 -0.70 7.00 4.67
C ALA A 51 -0.56 6.52 6.12
N HIS A 52 -0.47 7.47 7.06
CA HIS A 52 -0.49 7.25 8.51
C HIS A 52 -0.78 8.57 9.25
N PRO A 53 -1.66 8.56 10.28
CA PRO A 53 -2.45 7.41 10.71
C PRO A 53 -3.54 7.04 9.71
N LEU A 54 -3.94 5.77 9.72
CA LEU A 54 -5.24 5.29 9.28
C LEU A 54 -6.07 5.05 10.53
N ARG A 55 -7.32 5.50 10.54
CA ARG A 55 -8.23 5.35 11.68
C ARG A 55 -9.57 4.80 11.22
N THR A 56 -10.22 4.07 12.10
CA THR A 56 -11.64 3.72 11.91
C THR A 56 -12.52 4.94 12.09
N LEU A 57 -13.82 4.81 11.80
CA LEU A 57 -14.80 5.88 12.06
C LEU A 57 -14.91 6.19 13.56
N ALA A 58 -14.70 5.20 14.43
CA ALA A 58 -14.61 5.38 15.89
C ALA A 58 -13.32 6.10 16.34
N GLY A 59 -12.36 6.34 15.43
CA GLY A 59 -11.11 7.06 15.69
C GLY A 59 -9.94 6.15 16.10
N ASP A 60 -10.12 4.83 16.15
CA ASP A 60 -9.08 3.90 16.54
C ASP A 60 -7.99 3.76 15.45
N VAL A 61 -6.73 3.82 15.85
CA VAL A 61 -5.60 3.75 14.91
C VAL A 61 -5.36 2.32 14.46
N VAL A 62 -5.41 2.08 13.16
CA VAL A 62 -5.22 0.77 12.53
C VAL A 62 -3.93 0.66 11.72
N SER A 63 -2.98 1.55 11.94
CA SER A 63 -1.68 1.54 11.25
C SER A 63 -0.54 1.87 12.22
N ALA A 64 0.69 1.44 11.92
CA ALA A 64 1.88 1.74 12.70
C ALA A 64 2.84 2.67 11.96
N TYR A 65 3.56 3.50 12.71
CA TYR A 65 4.53 4.44 12.18
C TYR A 65 5.92 4.21 12.77
N ARG A 66 6.90 3.95 11.88
CA ARG A 66 8.32 3.85 12.21
C ARG A 66 8.61 2.98 13.46
N PRO A 67 8.15 1.70 13.51
CA PRO A 67 8.54 0.82 14.60
C PRO A 67 10.07 0.82 14.78
N ASN A 68 10.56 0.76 16.02
CA ASN A 68 11.99 0.89 16.31
C ASN A 68 12.89 -0.13 15.58
N ASP A 69 12.33 -1.29 15.25
CA ASP A 69 12.97 -2.39 14.53
C ASP A 69 12.84 -2.31 12.99
N HIS A 70 11.87 -1.51 12.49
CA HIS A 70 11.57 -1.35 11.05
C HIS A 70 11.15 0.09 10.75
N ARG A 71 12.06 1.06 10.87
CA ARG A 71 11.75 2.50 10.71
C ARG A 71 11.22 2.88 9.34
N TRP A 72 11.46 2.07 8.33
CA TRP A 72 10.94 2.24 6.97
C TRP A 72 9.50 1.75 6.78
N HIS A 73 8.88 1.12 7.78
CA HIS A 73 7.45 0.80 7.77
C HIS A 73 6.63 2.00 8.26
N LYS A 74 5.78 2.55 7.40
CA LYS A 74 4.98 3.76 7.67
C LYS A 74 3.54 3.56 7.19
N GLY A 75 2.71 2.96 8.01
CA GLY A 75 1.29 2.74 7.73
C GLY A 75 1.03 1.97 6.45
N LEU A 76 0.41 2.62 5.47
CA LEU A 76 0.15 2.10 4.13
C LEU A 76 1.03 2.84 3.12
N GLN A 77 1.79 2.11 2.32
CA GLN A 77 2.75 2.68 1.38
C GLN A 77 2.95 1.79 0.15
N MET A 78 3.19 2.38 -1.02
CA MET A 78 3.68 1.66 -2.20
C MET A 78 5.18 1.39 -2.06
N THR A 79 5.65 0.23 -2.50
CA THR A 79 7.03 -0.23 -2.28
C THR A 79 7.52 -1.11 -3.43
N ALA A 80 8.83 -1.22 -3.58
CA ALA A 80 9.48 -2.28 -4.36
C ALA A 80 10.77 -2.69 -3.66
N SER A 81 10.78 -3.89 -3.06
CA SER A 81 11.92 -4.35 -2.27
C SER A 81 13.14 -4.71 -3.12
N HIS A 82 12.90 -5.12 -4.38
CA HIS A 82 13.92 -5.31 -5.41
C HIS A 82 13.37 -4.79 -6.73
N LEU A 83 14.03 -3.80 -7.31
CA LEU A 83 13.74 -3.27 -8.63
C LEU A 83 15.08 -3.14 -9.38
N SER A 84 15.42 -4.14 -10.19
CA SER A 84 16.71 -4.16 -10.94
C SER A 84 17.93 -3.82 -10.06
N GLY A 85 17.98 -4.39 -8.85
CA GLY A 85 19.05 -4.16 -7.88
C GLY A 85 18.87 -2.96 -6.94
N GLN A 86 17.86 -2.11 -7.15
CA GLN A 86 17.50 -1.01 -6.25
C GLN A 86 16.45 -1.46 -5.23
N ASN A 87 16.44 -0.78 -4.07
CA ASN A 87 15.57 -1.02 -2.94
C ASN A 87 14.68 0.22 -2.69
N PHE A 88 13.43 0.18 -3.13
CA PHE A 88 12.40 1.20 -2.82
C PHE A 88 11.51 0.78 -1.64
N TRP A 89 11.99 -0.16 -0.84
CA TRP A 89 11.38 -0.58 0.42
C TRP A 89 11.95 0.19 1.61
N GLY A 90 13.25 0.32 1.66
CA GLY A 90 14.03 0.86 2.77
C GLY A 90 14.68 -0.22 3.65
N GLY A 91 15.60 0.19 4.50
CA GLY A 91 16.39 -0.75 5.29
C GLY A 91 17.40 -1.54 4.44
N ALA A 92 17.93 -2.59 5.04
CA ALA A 92 18.88 -3.48 4.40
C ALA A 92 18.26 -4.30 3.27
N SER A 93 19.03 -4.60 2.24
CA SER A 93 18.64 -5.46 1.12
C SER A 93 19.02 -6.91 1.39
N TYR A 94 18.16 -7.86 0.96
CA TYR A 94 18.51 -9.28 1.01
C TYR A 94 19.48 -9.62 -0.11
N VAL A 95 20.58 -10.27 0.24
CA VAL A 95 21.65 -10.69 -0.69
C VAL A 95 21.74 -12.22 -0.67
N ARG A 96 21.51 -12.85 -1.82
CA ARG A 96 21.48 -14.31 -1.97
C ARG A 96 22.78 -14.95 -1.53
N GLU A 97 23.91 -14.39 -1.97
CA GLU A 97 25.25 -14.92 -1.72
C GLU A 97 25.62 -14.90 -0.25
N LEU A 98 25.04 -13.97 0.50
CA LEU A 98 25.22 -13.86 1.95
C LEU A 98 24.16 -14.63 2.74
N GLY A 99 23.09 -15.06 2.09
CA GLY A 99 21.93 -15.67 2.76
C GLY A 99 21.28 -14.76 3.81
N GLY A 100 21.42 -13.44 3.69
CA GLY A 100 21.04 -12.48 4.72
C GLY A 100 20.83 -11.07 4.22
N TYR A 101 20.50 -10.17 5.15
CA TYR A 101 20.33 -8.75 4.90
C TYR A 101 21.63 -7.99 5.16
N THR A 102 21.93 -7.05 4.27
CA THR A 102 23.07 -6.14 4.43
C THR A 102 22.73 -4.75 3.91
N ASP A 103 23.36 -3.74 4.45
CA ASP A 103 23.24 -2.38 3.99
C ASP A 103 23.99 -2.22 2.67
N LEU A 104 23.29 -1.79 1.65
CA LEU A 104 23.82 -1.51 0.33
C LEU A 104 23.53 -0.05 -0.05
N PRO A 105 24.37 0.57 -0.91
CA PRO A 105 24.10 1.91 -1.44
C PRO A 105 23.07 1.84 -2.59
N ASN A 106 21.90 1.28 -2.32
CA ASN A 106 20.85 1.02 -3.32
C ASN A 106 19.45 1.43 -2.88
N VAL A 107 19.30 2.20 -1.80
CA VAL A 107 18.00 2.63 -1.30
C VAL A 107 17.51 3.83 -2.10
N GLY A 108 16.52 3.60 -2.98
CA GLY A 108 15.91 4.62 -3.80
C GLY A 108 14.83 5.43 -3.08
N ALA A 109 14.30 6.43 -3.78
CA ALA A 109 13.25 7.31 -3.29
C ALA A 109 12.14 7.48 -4.31
N MET A 110 10.88 7.56 -3.84
CA MET A 110 9.72 7.96 -4.63
C MET A 110 9.38 9.40 -4.25
N ARG A 111 9.34 10.31 -5.24
CA ARG A 111 9.17 11.75 -5.00
C ARG A 111 7.85 12.22 -5.56
N HIS A 112 7.12 12.96 -4.75
CA HIS A 112 5.97 13.72 -5.22
C HIS A 112 6.43 14.83 -6.16
N GLU A 113 5.81 14.90 -7.33
CA GLU A 113 6.03 15.98 -8.29
C GLU A 113 4.90 17.01 -8.20
N GLU A 114 3.67 16.58 -8.47
CA GLU A 114 2.49 17.44 -8.43
C GLU A 114 1.19 16.64 -8.28
N PHE A 115 0.13 17.31 -7.86
CA PHE A 115 -1.24 16.84 -8.07
C PHE A 115 -1.79 17.40 -9.38
N THR A 116 -2.23 16.51 -10.28
CA THR A 116 -2.83 16.87 -11.58
C THR A 116 -4.35 16.93 -11.52
N GLY A 117 -4.94 16.61 -10.40
CA GLY A 117 -6.36 16.63 -10.09
C GLY A 117 -6.61 16.16 -8.67
N PRO A 118 -7.87 16.15 -8.22
CA PRO A 118 -8.24 15.67 -6.90
C PRO A 118 -7.80 14.21 -6.69
N GLY A 119 -6.94 13.98 -5.69
CA GLY A 119 -6.40 12.65 -5.38
C GLY A 119 -5.53 12.02 -6.47
N ARG A 120 -5.24 12.76 -7.57
CA ARG A 120 -4.40 12.27 -8.67
C ARG A 120 -3.01 12.88 -8.60
N GLU A 121 -2.04 12.08 -8.21
CA GLU A 121 -0.64 12.44 -7.95
C GLU A 121 0.28 11.91 -9.04
N ARG A 122 1.25 12.74 -9.46
CA ARG A 122 2.41 12.29 -10.23
C ARG A 122 3.60 12.13 -9.30
N LEU A 123 4.30 11.02 -9.46
CA LEU A 123 5.53 10.71 -8.72
C LEU A 123 6.63 10.29 -9.69
N SER A 124 7.86 10.46 -9.24
CA SER A 124 9.06 9.95 -9.91
C SER A 124 9.85 9.06 -8.96
N TRP A 125 10.35 7.92 -9.47
CA TRP A 125 11.16 7.00 -8.67
C TRP A 125 12.63 7.15 -9.07
N HIS A 126 13.46 7.48 -8.10
CA HIS A 126 14.88 7.71 -8.28
C HIS A 126 15.70 6.69 -7.53
N THR A 127 16.73 6.14 -8.19
CA THR A 127 17.75 5.30 -7.54
C THR A 127 18.48 6.09 -6.45
N GLN A 128 19.25 5.42 -5.60
CA GLN A 128 20.11 6.13 -4.64
C GLN A 128 21.13 7.02 -5.34
N GLY A 129 21.56 6.65 -6.54
CA GLY A 129 22.46 7.45 -7.39
C GLY A 129 21.79 8.64 -8.07
N GLY A 130 20.47 8.79 -7.95
CA GLY A 130 19.70 9.89 -8.53
C GLY A 130 19.16 9.64 -9.94
N GLU A 131 19.36 8.46 -10.53
CA GLU A 131 18.78 8.11 -11.84
C GLU A 131 17.25 7.98 -11.73
N HIS A 132 16.53 8.56 -12.69
CA HIS A 132 15.09 8.49 -12.78
C HIS A 132 14.69 7.23 -13.58
N TRP A 133 13.97 6.32 -12.94
CA TRP A 133 13.62 5.01 -13.52
C TRP A 133 12.15 4.79 -13.79
N VAL A 134 11.27 5.38 -12.99
CA VAL A 134 9.82 5.18 -13.11
C VAL A 134 9.09 6.51 -12.97
N ASP A 135 8.16 6.77 -13.89
CA ASP A 135 7.06 7.72 -13.69
C ASP A 135 5.85 6.96 -13.13
N GLU A 136 5.26 7.46 -12.05
CA GLU A 136 4.05 6.89 -11.48
C GLU A 136 2.92 7.92 -11.49
N VAL A 137 1.73 7.48 -11.90
CA VAL A 137 0.47 8.19 -11.64
C VAL A 137 -0.29 7.38 -10.60
N ARG A 138 -0.53 8.01 -9.45
CA ARG A 138 -1.30 7.43 -8.35
C ARG A 138 -2.61 8.16 -8.20
N GLU A 139 -3.71 7.40 -8.08
CA GLU A 139 -5.03 7.98 -7.84
C GLU A 139 -5.60 7.41 -6.54
N MET A 140 -6.20 8.28 -5.75
CA MET A 140 -6.81 7.94 -4.46
C MET A 140 -8.20 8.54 -4.38
N ALA A 141 -9.15 7.74 -3.92
CA ALA A 141 -10.50 8.17 -3.61
C ALA A 141 -10.90 7.62 -2.24
N VAL A 142 -11.60 8.42 -1.43
CA VAL A 142 -12.08 8.02 -0.12
C VAL A 142 -13.59 8.14 -0.09
N ASP A 143 -14.26 7.05 0.27
CA ASP A 143 -15.71 6.97 0.46
C ASP A 143 -16.03 6.51 1.88
N VAL A 144 -17.12 7.04 2.47
CA VAL A 144 -17.57 6.69 3.82
C VAL A 144 -18.95 6.10 3.78
N GLU A 145 -19.11 4.95 4.40
CA GLU A 145 -20.37 4.26 4.66
C GLU A 145 -20.69 4.28 6.18
N ASP A 146 -21.75 3.56 6.61
CA ASP A 146 -22.25 3.70 7.98
C ASP A 146 -21.25 3.27 9.07
N ASP A 147 -20.46 2.20 8.83
CA ASP A 147 -19.56 1.59 9.82
C ASP A 147 -18.17 1.32 9.28
N HIS A 148 -17.84 1.84 8.10
CA HIS A 148 -16.53 1.73 7.50
C HIS A 148 -16.28 2.86 6.49
N TRP A 149 -15.03 3.00 6.11
CA TRP A 149 -14.65 3.81 4.97
C TRP A 149 -13.71 3.03 4.05
N THR A 150 -13.65 3.46 2.83
CA THR A 150 -12.92 2.79 1.76
C THR A 150 -11.92 3.72 1.13
N LEU A 151 -10.68 3.26 0.96
CA LEU A 151 -9.67 3.87 0.10
C LEU A 151 -9.59 3.08 -1.21
N GLY A 152 -10.07 3.67 -2.30
CA GLY A 152 -9.72 3.25 -3.65
C GLY A 152 -8.34 3.79 -4.00
N LEU A 153 -7.41 2.93 -4.43
CA LEU A 153 -6.07 3.29 -4.83
C LEU A 153 -5.72 2.64 -6.16
N SER A 154 -5.34 3.44 -7.16
CA SER A 154 -4.73 2.93 -8.38
C SER A 154 -3.33 3.50 -8.56
N THR A 155 -2.46 2.73 -9.20
CA THR A 155 -1.12 3.12 -9.58
C THR A 155 -0.82 2.68 -10.99
N SER A 156 -0.22 3.57 -11.80
CA SER A 156 0.26 3.28 -13.14
C SER A 156 1.74 3.67 -13.19
N MET A 157 2.60 2.67 -13.28
CA MET A 157 4.06 2.79 -13.26
C MET A 157 4.60 2.64 -14.68
N THR A 158 5.23 3.67 -15.22
CA THR A 158 5.86 3.66 -16.56
C THR A 158 7.37 3.57 -16.41
N ASN A 159 7.98 2.59 -17.04
CA ASN A 159 9.43 2.48 -17.13
C ASN A 159 9.98 3.58 -18.08
N VAL A 160 10.68 4.56 -17.53
CA VAL A 160 11.33 5.63 -18.30
C VAL A 160 12.83 5.40 -18.52
N ARG A 161 13.33 4.25 -18.02
CA ARG A 161 14.69 3.79 -18.29
C ARG A 161 14.78 3.16 -19.70
N GLY A 162 15.94 3.26 -20.33
CA GLY A 162 16.22 2.63 -21.64
C GLY A 162 16.38 1.09 -21.58
N GLU A 163 16.27 0.48 -20.41
CA GLU A 163 16.43 -0.95 -20.15
C GLU A 163 15.23 -1.52 -19.38
N PRO A 164 14.94 -2.82 -19.47
CA PRO A 164 13.89 -3.45 -18.69
C PRO A 164 14.08 -3.25 -17.19
N LEU A 165 12.99 -3.06 -16.46
CA LEU A 165 12.95 -3.06 -15.01
C LEU A 165 12.40 -4.40 -14.52
N LEU A 166 13.14 -5.06 -13.62
CA LEU A 166 12.75 -6.33 -13.01
C LEU A 166 12.25 -6.09 -11.60
N PHE A 167 10.95 -6.20 -11.40
CA PHE A 167 10.33 -6.18 -10.08
C PHE A 167 10.50 -7.56 -9.44
N GLY A 168 11.16 -7.59 -8.31
CA GLY A 168 11.40 -8.79 -7.53
C GLY A 168 11.06 -8.60 -6.05
N SER A 169 11.46 -9.59 -5.26
CA SER A 169 11.32 -9.63 -3.81
C SER A 169 12.45 -10.44 -3.19
N PRO A 170 12.63 -10.45 -1.87
CA PRO A 170 13.61 -11.35 -1.26
C PRO A 170 13.36 -12.83 -1.58
N THR A 171 12.10 -13.24 -1.87
CA THR A 171 11.83 -14.62 -2.32
C THR A 171 12.42 -14.90 -3.68
N THR A 172 12.32 -14.01 -4.64
CA THR A 172 12.94 -14.21 -5.97
C THR A 172 14.47 -14.21 -5.89
N HIS A 173 15.03 -13.68 -4.79
CA HIS A 173 16.45 -13.66 -4.47
C HIS A 173 16.88 -14.78 -3.49
N GLY A 174 16.00 -15.76 -3.23
CA GLY A 174 16.35 -16.99 -2.51
C GLY A 174 15.92 -17.04 -1.03
N ARG A 175 15.26 -16.01 -0.47
CA ARG A 175 14.67 -16.08 0.87
C ARG A 175 13.25 -16.65 0.82
N PRO A 176 12.99 -17.86 1.35
CA PRO A 176 11.64 -18.43 1.32
C PRO A 176 10.59 -17.53 1.99
N MET A 177 9.40 -17.49 1.40
CA MET A 177 8.22 -16.84 1.98
C MET A 177 8.41 -15.38 2.42
N ALA A 178 9.22 -14.62 1.67
CA ALA A 178 9.50 -13.21 1.88
C ALA A 178 9.20 -12.37 0.61
N GLY A 179 8.07 -12.68 -0.02
CA GLY A 179 7.64 -12.10 -1.29
C GLY A 179 7.00 -10.71 -1.16
N TYR A 180 7.52 -9.83 -0.31
CA TYR A 180 6.97 -8.49 -0.10
C TYR A 180 7.46 -7.50 -1.16
N SER A 181 6.52 -6.92 -1.91
CA SER A 181 6.73 -5.88 -2.93
C SER A 181 5.37 -5.34 -3.37
N GLY A 182 5.19 -4.04 -3.50
CA GLY A 182 3.93 -3.40 -3.87
C GLY A 182 3.25 -2.68 -2.72
N LEU A 183 1.92 -2.61 -2.72
CA LEU A 183 1.17 -1.95 -1.65
C LEU A 183 1.38 -2.68 -0.32
N PHE A 184 1.90 -2.00 0.66
CA PHE A 184 2.23 -2.59 1.97
C PHE A 184 1.54 -1.85 3.10
N TRP A 185 0.84 -2.59 3.95
CA TRP A 185 0.29 -2.10 5.20
C TRP A 185 1.04 -2.69 6.39
N ARG A 186 1.35 -1.84 7.37
CA ARG A 186 1.85 -2.20 8.69
C ARG A 186 0.83 -1.87 9.76
N GLY A 187 0.34 -2.88 10.45
CA GLY A 187 -0.59 -2.74 11.57
C GLY A 187 0.07 -2.31 12.89
N PRO A 188 -0.72 -1.78 13.84
CA PRO A 188 -0.24 -1.47 15.19
C PRO A 188 0.21 -2.74 15.93
N ARG A 189 0.93 -2.58 17.04
CA ARG A 189 1.44 -3.73 17.82
C ARG A 189 0.33 -4.56 18.44
N SER A 190 -0.76 -3.95 18.85
CA SER A 190 -1.96 -4.61 19.35
C SER A 190 -2.56 -5.63 18.40
N PHE A 191 -2.36 -5.42 17.08
CA PHE A 191 -2.85 -6.36 16.05
C PHE A 191 -1.95 -7.60 15.87
N THR A 192 -0.85 -7.73 16.64
CA THR A 192 -0.01 -8.93 16.60
C THR A 192 -0.81 -10.15 17.06
N GLY A 193 -0.80 -11.22 16.26
CA GLY A 193 -1.60 -12.42 16.51
C GLY A 193 -3.03 -12.36 15.99
N GLY A 194 -3.40 -11.29 15.28
CA GLY A 194 -4.74 -11.13 14.71
C GLY A 194 -5.10 -12.20 13.70
N LEU A 195 -6.39 -12.26 13.36
CA LEU A 195 -6.96 -13.23 12.44
C LEU A 195 -6.88 -12.74 11.00
N VAL A 196 -6.43 -13.61 10.10
CA VAL A 196 -6.48 -13.38 8.65
C VAL A 196 -7.61 -14.20 8.04
N ILE A 197 -8.46 -13.57 7.23
CA ILE A 197 -9.54 -14.22 6.48
C ILE A 197 -9.29 -13.93 4.99
N ALA A 198 -9.33 -14.95 4.15
CA ALA A 198 -9.18 -14.80 2.70
C ALA A 198 -10.05 -15.84 1.97
N GLU A 199 -10.14 -15.76 0.65
CA GLU A 199 -10.81 -16.79 -0.14
C GLU A 199 -10.31 -18.19 0.24
N GLY A 200 -11.25 -19.08 0.57
CA GLY A 200 -10.98 -20.48 0.85
C GLY A 200 -10.25 -20.78 2.15
N GLY A 201 -10.15 -19.83 3.11
CA GLY A 201 -9.55 -20.13 4.42
C GLY A 201 -9.36 -18.93 5.32
N GLN A 202 -9.06 -19.23 6.59
CA GLN A 202 -8.69 -18.25 7.60
C GLN A 202 -7.65 -18.84 8.53
N GLY A 203 -6.89 -17.98 9.22
CA GLY A 203 -5.86 -18.43 10.16
C GLY A 203 -4.87 -17.32 10.51
N GLY A 204 -3.65 -17.72 10.80
CA GLY A 204 -2.55 -16.85 11.21
C GLY A 204 -1.36 -16.89 10.25
N PRO A 205 -0.15 -17.26 10.73
CA PRO A 205 1.08 -17.25 9.92
C PRO A 205 1.04 -18.14 8.68
N GLU A 206 0.23 -19.20 8.67
CA GLU A 206 0.04 -20.14 7.56
C GLU A 206 -0.68 -19.52 6.35
N MET A 207 -1.27 -18.35 6.52
CA MET A 207 -1.90 -17.59 5.43
C MET A 207 -0.87 -16.91 4.51
N MET A 208 0.41 -16.91 4.87
CA MET A 208 1.51 -16.41 4.06
C MET A 208 1.61 -17.11 2.70
N GLY A 209 1.66 -16.35 1.62
CA GLY A 209 1.79 -16.87 0.26
C GLY A 209 0.51 -17.46 -0.32
N ARG A 210 -0.64 -17.23 0.29
CA ARG A 210 -1.96 -17.58 -0.26
C ARG A 210 -2.27 -16.72 -1.49
N THR A 211 -2.91 -17.33 -2.47
CA THR A 211 -3.42 -16.63 -3.65
C THR A 211 -4.92 -16.42 -3.50
N ALA A 212 -5.36 -15.17 -3.64
CA ALA A 212 -6.75 -14.76 -3.46
C ALA A 212 -7.00 -13.39 -4.11
N SER A 213 -8.24 -13.03 -4.42
CA SER A 213 -8.60 -11.68 -4.88
C SER A 213 -8.79 -10.70 -3.72
N TRP A 214 -8.98 -11.19 -2.50
CA TRP A 214 -9.11 -10.40 -1.30
C TRP A 214 -8.51 -11.10 -0.07
N LEU A 215 -8.12 -10.27 0.90
CA LEU A 215 -7.65 -10.70 2.20
C LEU A 215 -8.06 -9.67 3.25
N ALA A 216 -8.66 -10.12 4.34
CA ALA A 216 -8.97 -9.29 5.49
C ALA A 216 -8.06 -9.62 6.68
N TYR A 217 -7.72 -8.60 7.45
CA TYR A 217 -7.01 -8.69 8.72
C TYR A 217 -7.89 -8.14 9.83
N VAL A 218 -8.18 -8.96 10.82
CA VAL A 218 -8.94 -8.59 12.03
C VAL A 218 -7.99 -8.48 13.20
N GLY A 219 -7.99 -7.33 13.86
CA GLY A 219 -7.14 -7.05 15.01
C GLY A 219 -7.92 -6.43 16.17
N GLU A 220 -7.40 -6.62 17.38
CA GLU A 220 -7.94 -6.06 18.61
C GLU A 220 -7.13 -4.84 19.04
N HIS A 221 -7.78 -3.84 19.62
CA HIS A 221 -7.12 -2.64 20.13
C HIS A 221 -6.73 -2.82 21.60
N ASP A 222 -5.57 -2.25 21.97
CA ASP A 222 -5.22 -2.08 23.38
C ASP A 222 -6.05 -0.93 23.98
N GLU A 223 -6.26 -0.97 25.30
CA GLU A 223 -6.90 0.08 26.11
C GLU A 223 -8.41 0.28 25.85
N VAL A 224 -8.97 -0.30 24.81
CA VAL A 224 -10.40 -0.23 24.47
C VAL A 224 -10.90 -1.61 24.11
N ASP A 225 -12.13 -1.93 24.50
CA ASP A 225 -12.77 -3.23 24.22
C ASP A 225 -13.41 -3.20 22.81
N ARG A 226 -12.55 -3.03 21.80
CA ARG A 226 -12.93 -2.94 20.37
C ARG A 226 -11.96 -3.70 19.49
N SER A 227 -12.46 -4.10 18.33
CA SER A 227 -11.69 -4.68 17.24
C SER A 227 -11.89 -3.86 15.95
N SER A 228 -11.06 -4.10 14.96
CA SER A 228 -11.19 -3.51 13.64
C SER A 228 -10.86 -4.52 12.55
N THR A 229 -11.47 -4.33 11.39
CA THR A 229 -11.20 -5.11 10.19
C THR A 229 -10.59 -4.22 9.11
N LEU A 230 -9.47 -4.66 8.54
CA LEU A 230 -8.94 -4.10 7.30
C LEU A 230 -9.12 -5.15 6.20
N LEU A 231 -9.94 -4.83 5.20
CA LEU A 231 -10.11 -5.67 4.03
C LEU A 231 -9.34 -5.07 2.84
N PHE A 232 -8.48 -5.88 2.25
CA PHE A 232 -7.71 -5.53 1.06
C PHE A 232 -8.26 -6.31 -0.12
N VAL A 233 -8.62 -5.62 -1.20
CA VAL A 233 -9.07 -6.22 -2.46
C VAL A 233 -8.05 -5.84 -3.53
N ALA A 234 -7.64 -6.83 -4.33
CA ALA A 234 -6.70 -6.70 -5.42
C ALA A 234 -7.14 -7.52 -6.63
N ALA A 235 -6.36 -7.50 -7.70
CA ALA A 235 -6.66 -8.29 -8.89
C ALA A 235 -6.73 -9.81 -8.56
N PRO A 236 -7.59 -10.58 -9.25
CA PRO A 236 -7.62 -12.03 -9.15
C PRO A 236 -6.22 -12.64 -9.36
N GLY A 237 -5.90 -13.67 -8.61
CA GLY A 237 -4.58 -14.33 -8.71
C GLY A 237 -3.46 -13.65 -7.91
N THR A 238 -3.76 -12.59 -7.17
CA THR A 238 -2.78 -11.93 -6.29
C THR A 238 -2.26 -12.88 -5.22
N THR A 239 -0.94 -12.96 -5.08
CA THR A 239 -0.31 -13.71 -3.98
C THR A 239 0.01 -12.77 -2.83
N TRP A 240 -0.42 -13.12 -1.62
CA TRP A 240 -0.36 -12.27 -0.45
C TRP A 240 0.87 -12.56 0.41
N PHE A 241 1.67 -11.54 0.66
CA PHE A 241 2.57 -11.56 1.81
C PHE A 241 1.76 -11.08 3.02
N VAL A 242 1.68 -11.91 4.05
CA VAL A 242 0.95 -11.59 5.26
C VAL A 242 1.75 -12.02 6.49
N ARG A 243 1.73 -11.22 7.53
CA ARG A 243 2.29 -11.58 8.84
C ARG A 243 1.29 -11.26 9.93
N THR A 244 1.12 -12.20 10.83
CA THR A 244 0.43 -11.98 12.11
C THR A 244 1.44 -11.92 13.25
N THR A 245 2.61 -12.56 13.11
CA THR A 245 3.72 -12.56 14.06
C THR A 245 5.03 -12.35 13.31
N PRO A 246 6.02 -11.63 13.84
CA PRO A 246 6.05 -10.91 15.13
C PRO A 246 5.32 -9.54 15.08
N PHE A 247 4.64 -9.24 13.98
CA PHE A 247 3.87 -8.03 13.79
C PHE A 247 2.80 -8.23 12.71
N ALA A 248 1.76 -7.39 12.75
CA ALA A 248 0.72 -7.36 11.72
C ALA A 248 1.21 -6.67 10.44
N ALA A 249 1.08 -7.33 9.29
CA ALA A 249 1.36 -6.74 7.98
C ALA A 249 0.62 -7.48 6.87
N VAL A 250 0.18 -6.73 5.86
CA VAL A 250 -0.44 -7.26 4.64
C VAL A 250 0.18 -6.58 3.42
N ASN A 251 0.45 -7.37 2.37
CA ASN A 251 0.95 -6.86 1.12
C ASN A 251 0.46 -7.73 -0.06
N PRO A 252 -0.41 -7.22 -0.95
CA PRO A 252 -0.66 -7.80 -2.25
C PRO A 252 0.62 -7.68 -3.08
N SER A 253 1.35 -8.78 -3.21
CA SER A 253 2.69 -8.77 -3.77
C SER A 253 2.69 -8.58 -5.28
N LEU A 254 3.52 -7.69 -5.78
CA LEU A 254 3.78 -7.54 -7.21
C LEU A 254 4.64 -8.68 -7.77
N ALA A 255 5.54 -9.24 -6.96
CA ALA A 255 6.52 -10.24 -7.39
C ALA A 255 6.84 -11.23 -6.25
N PHE A 256 5.85 -12.04 -5.85
CA PHE A 256 6.02 -12.94 -4.70
C PHE A 256 7.02 -14.07 -4.99
N ARG A 257 6.81 -14.83 -6.07
CA ARG A 257 7.58 -16.05 -6.40
C ARG A 257 8.50 -15.89 -7.60
N GLN A 258 8.16 -14.96 -8.50
CA GLN A 258 8.86 -14.74 -9.76
C GLN A 258 9.05 -13.23 -9.96
N GLU A 259 10.13 -12.88 -10.61
CA GLU A 259 10.34 -11.52 -11.06
C GLU A 259 9.38 -11.20 -12.20
N VAL A 260 8.94 -9.95 -12.25
CA VAL A 260 8.06 -9.41 -13.30
C VAL A 260 8.83 -8.33 -14.03
N GLU A 261 8.93 -8.48 -15.34
CA GLU A 261 9.59 -7.51 -16.20
C GLU A 261 8.64 -6.42 -16.63
N LEU A 262 9.10 -5.18 -16.53
CA LEU A 262 8.47 -3.99 -17.11
C LEU A 262 9.40 -3.46 -18.22
N PRO A 263 9.08 -3.69 -19.50
CA PRO A 263 9.91 -3.24 -20.62
C PRO A 263 10.06 -1.72 -20.68
N PRO A 264 11.09 -1.20 -21.37
CA PRO A 264 11.26 0.23 -21.61
C PRO A 264 10.02 0.85 -22.26
N GLY A 265 9.55 1.97 -21.71
CA GLY A 265 8.36 2.69 -22.17
C GLY A 265 7.03 2.03 -21.85
N ALA A 266 7.02 0.80 -21.33
CA ALA A 266 5.79 0.13 -20.95
C ALA A 266 5.23 0.69 -19.62
N THR A 267 3.92 0.59 -19.47
CA THR A 267 3.19 0.96 -18.24
C THR A 267 2.55 -0.27 -17.62
N TRP A 268 2.69 -0.41 -16.31
CA TRP A 268 2.07 -1.46 -15.51
C TRP A 268 1.12 -0.83 -14.50
N SER A 269 -0.16 -1.19 -14.55
CA SER A 269 -1.21 -0.59 -13.72
C SER A 269 -1.79 -1.59 -12.74
N HIS A 270 -2.03 -1.14 -11.51
CA HIS A 270 -2.65 -1.91 -10.46
C HIS A 270 -3.76 -1.10 -9.79
N ARG A 271 -4.76 -1.81 -9.30
CA ARG A 271 -5.85 -1.25 -8.50
C ARG A 271 -6.01 -2.02 -7.22
N TYR A 272 -6.32 -1.29 -6.17
CA TYR A 272 -6.56 -1.81 -4.84
C TYR A 272 -7.76 -1.11 -4.22
N ARG A 273 -8.45 -1.85 -3.36
CA ARG A 273 -9.40 -1.27 -2.42
C ARG A 273 -8.98 -1.67 -1.02
N VAL A 274 -8.92 -0.70 -0.11
CA VAL A 274 -8.66 -0.93 1.31
C VAL A 274 -9.86 -0.43 2.08
N VAL A 275 -10.59 -1.34 2.72
CA VAL A 275 -11.72 -1.02 3.61
C VAL A 275 -11.19 -0.99 5.04
N VAL A 276 -11.54 0.06 5.77
CA VAL A 276 -11.22 0.22 7.19
C VAL A 276 -12.53 0.27 7.96
N ALA A 277 -12.81 -0.79 8.70
CA ALA A 277 -14.08 -1.00 9.35
C ALA A 277 -13.96 -1.07 10.88
N ASP A 278 -14.96 -0.53 11.56
CA ASP A 278 -15.19 -0.76 12.97
C ASP A 278 -15.65 -2.21 13.20
N GLY A 279 -15.15 -2.84 14.25
CA GLY A 279 -15.52 -4.20 14.64
C GLY A 279 -14.84 -5.31 13.86
N ALA A 280 -15.07 -6.52 14.32
CA ALA A 280 -14.64 -7.76 13.66
C ALA A 280 -15.68 -8.20 12.64
N TRP A 281 -15.37 -8.10 11.36
CA TRP A 281 -16.20 -8.67 10.31
C TRP A 281 -15.94 -10.17 10.19
N ASP A 282 -17.03 -10.94 10.11
CA ASP A 282 -16.95 -12.35 9.79
C ASP A 282 -16.80 -12.57 8.27
N ARG A 283 -16.60 -13.82 7.89
CA ARG A 283 -16.41 -14.21 6.49
C ARG A 283 -17.60 -13.83 5.61
N ASP A 284 -18.81 -14.11 6.07
CA ASP A 284 -20.03 -13.90 5.27
C ASP A 284 -20.19 -12.41 4.94
N ARG A 285 -19.96 -11.55 5.91
CA ARG A 285 -19.98 -10.10 5.72
C ARG A 285 -18.90 -9.62 4.75
N ILE A 286 -17.68 -10.13 4.87
CA ILE A 286 -16.57 -9.79 3.96
C ILE A 286 -16.92 -10.20 2.53
N GLU A 287 -17.41 -11.43 2.33
CA GLU A 287 -17.77 -11.95 1.01
C GLU A 287 -18.93 -11.18 0.39
N ASP A 288 -19.94 -10.79 1.18
CA ASP A 288 -21.05 -9.94 0.74
C ASP A 288 -20.58 -8.55 0.33
N HIS A 289 -19.69 -7.95 1.12
CA HIS A 289 -19.11 -6.65 0.78
C HIS A 289 -18.29 -6.71 -0.53
N VAL A 290 -17.40 -7.69 -0.69
CA VAL A 290 -16.61 -7.87 -1.92
C VAL A 290 -17.51 -8.08 -3.14
N ARG A 291 -18.58 -8.85 -3.00
CA ARG A 291 -19.54 -9.13 -4.08
C ARG A 291 -20.32 -7.89 -4.50
N SER A 292 -20.77 -7.09 -3.54
CA SER A 292 -21.53 -5.85 -3.80
C SER A 292 -20.66 -4.69 -4.30
N HIS A 293 -19.34 -4.75 -4.05
CA HIS A 293 -18.37 -3.73 -4.43
C HIS A 293 -17.23 -4.38 -5.25
N PRO A 294 -17.47 -4.84 -6.47
CA PRO A 294 -16.40 -5.40 -7.30
C PRO A 294 -15.28 -4.38 -7.51
N LEU A 295 -14.04 -4.87 -7.60
CA LEU A 295 -12.95 -4.03 -8.06
C LEU A 295 -13.12 -3.88 -9.58
N ASP A 296 -13.44 -2.67 -10.05
CA ASP A 296 -13.67 -2.43 -11.48
C ASP A 296 -12.43 -2.82 -12.28
N ASP A 297 -12.62 -3.71 -13.26
CA ASP A 297 -11.61 -4.07 -14.27
C ASP A 297 -11.40 -2.94 -15.29
N GLY A 298 -11.56 -1.68 -14.87
CA GLY A 298 -11.60 -0.50 -15.70
C GLY A 298 -10.67 -0.58 -16.89
N ALA A 299 -11.26 -0.53 -18.09
CA ALA A 299 -10.54 -0.32 -19.33
C ALA A 299 -9.58 0.86 -19.18
N ALA A 300 -8.35 0.68 -19.68
CA ALA A 300 -7.40 1.79 -19.75
C ALA A 300 -8.09 3.00 -20.41
N PRO A 301 -7.91 4.24 -19.89
CA PRO A 301 -8.42 5.41 -20.56
C PRO A 301 -7.66 5.56 -21.88
N GLY A 302 -8.28 5.20 -23.01
CA GLY A 302 -7.66 5.46 -24.30
C GLY A 302 -7.92 4.45 -25.42
N GLU A 303 -9.06 3.75 -25.47
CA GLU A 303 -9.53 3.23 -26.75
C GLU A 303 -10.81 3.98 -27.15
N GLY A 304 -10.58 5.09 -27.88
CA GLY A 304 -11.64 5.78 -28.58
C GLY A 304 -12.27 4.81 -29.59
N ARG A 305 -13.57 4.56 -29.45
CA ARG A 305 -14.34 3.93 -30.51
C ARG A 305 -14.37 4.88 -31.71
N SER A 306 -13.74 4.45 -32.79
CA SER A 306 -13.90 5.01 -34.14
C SER A 306 -15.30 4.81 -34.68
#